data_5dd420498ca5b038aa62c43f16facc0a
#
_entry.id   5dd420498ca5b038aa62c43f16facc0a
#
_cell.length_a   1.000
_cell.length_b   1.000
_cell.length_c   1.000
_cell.angle_alpha   90.00
_cell.angle_beta   90.00
_cell.angle_gamma   90.00
#
_symmetry.space_group_name_H-M   'P 1'
#
loop_
_entity.id
_entity.type
_entity.pdbx_description
1 polymer ?
#
loop_
_entity_poly.entity_id
_entity_poly.type
_entity_poly.pdbx_seq_one_letter_code
_entity_poly.pdbx_strand_id
1 'polypeptide(L)'
;MSSYRKVWSGICASMVISAAAGPVAAASEDQWEFAIAPMYLWAKNIEGSSAIGGKEAPLDLDFKDDILDNLDSALAFHFEAKKGNLTLYGEYNYAVLDPTADVMAGPIEIQANVEFTDVMWEAGALWTFADSGDSQWELLGAVRHMDQDLDVKISSTGPGIVLPPRVKGGDKWWQGVAGLRYTFHVTDRWSWRMRGDVGYGDSDNTSLHAIAFLDYRYRDWGSFFAGYRYFDTDYDNGRQSANGYAFDADQQGPVIGLSFYW
;
A
#
# COMPACT_ATOMS: atom_id res chain seq x y z
N MET A 1 22.95 24.54 20.49
CA MET A 1 21.73 25.30 20.10
C MET A 1 21.94 25.80 18.67
N SER A 2 21.46 25.09 17.71
CA SER A 2 21.34 25.60 16.33
C SER A 2 20.08 24.96 15.72
N SER A 3 19.08 25.80 15.54
CA SER A 3 17.75 25.49 15.07
C SER A 3 17.77 25.36 13.54
N TYR A 4 17.69 24.17 12.99
CA TYR A 4 17.41 23.98 11.57
C TYR A 4 15.89 23.95 11.35
N ARG A 5 15.35 25.09 10.89
CA ARG A 5 14.01 25.17 10.32
C ARG A 5 14.05 24.48 8.95
N LYS A 6 13.46 23.28 8.86
CA LYS A 6 13.11 22.68 7.56
C LYS A 6 11.98 23.55 6.94
N VAL A 7 12.30 24.15 5.81
CA VAL A 7 11.34 24.91 5.00
C VAL A 7 10.61 23.88 4.13
N TRP A 8 9.35 23.69 4.42
CA TRP A 8 8.43 22.92 3.56
C TRP A 8 8.19 23.73 2.27
N SER A 9 8.83 23.34 1.19
CA SER A 9 8.49 23.82 -0.15
C SER A 9 7.35 22.97 -0.69
N GLY A 10 6.12 23.39 -0.37
CA GLY A 10 4.92 22.79 -0.94
C GLY A 10 4.87 23.00 -2.44
N ILE A 11 4.99 21.96 -3.22
CA ILE A 11 4.60 21.95 -4.63
C ILE A 11 3.10 21.67 -4.67
N CYS A 12 2.29 22.71 -4.53
CA CYS A 12 0.90 22.69 -4.93
C CYS A 12 0.83 22.78 -6.46
N ALA A 13 0.85 21.62 -7.13
CA ALA A 13 0.45 21.55 -8.52
C ALA A 13 -1.08 21.70 -8.59
N SER A 14 -1.54 22.93 -8.84
CA SER A 14 -2.96 23.21 -9.08
C SER A 14 -3.37 22.62 -10.43
N MET A 15 -3.80 21.38 -10.45
CA MET A 15 -4.52 20.79 -11.60
C MET A 15 -5.96 21.30 -11.54
N VAL A 16 -6.26 22.38 -12.29
CA VAL A 16 -7.62 22.80 -12.55
C VAL A 16 -8.20 21.83 -13.59
N ILE A 17 -8.87 20.80 -13.12
CA ILE A 17 -9.72 19.95 -13.96
C ILE A 17 -11.07 20.66 -14.05
N SER A 18 -11.32 21.33 -15.18
CA SER A 18 -12.64 21.86 -15.50
C SER A 18 -13.57 20.67 -15.85
N ALA A 19 -14.17 20.09 -14.84
CA ALA A 19 -15.25 19.11 -15.03
C ALA A 19 -16.51 19.86 -15.42
N ALA A 20 -16.89 19.81 -16.70
CA ALA A 20 -18.24 20.19 -17.12
C ALA A 20 -19.21 19.15 -16.55
N ALA A 21 -19.90 19.51 -15.47
CA ALA A 21 -20.98 18.70 -14.91
C ALA A 21 -22.18 18.75 -15.86
N GLY A 22 -22.28 17.76 -16.74
CA GLY A 22 -23.52 17.43 -17.43
C GLY A 22 -24.45 16.65 -16.49
N PRO A 23 -25.80 16.65 -16.72
CA PRO A 23 -26.72 15.84 -15.92
C PRO A 23 -26.34 14.35 -16.10
N VAL A 24 -26.17 13.63 -15.00
CA VAL A 24 -25.99 12.18 -15.00
C VAL A 24 -27.28 11.56 -15.55
N ALA A 25 -27.33 11.31 -16.84
CA ALA A 25 -28.30 10.39 -17.42
C ALA A 25 -27.96 8.99 -16.90
N ALA A 26 -28.98 8.16 -16.65
CA ALA A 26 -28.78 6.74 -16.36
C ALA A 26 -27.77 6.18 -17.36
N ALA A 27 -26.61 5.73 -16.87
CA ALA A 27 -25.53 5.29 -17.72
C ALA A 27 -26.04 4.18 -18.62
N SER A 28 -25.88 4.35 -19.94
CA SER A 28 -26.13 3.26 -20.84
C SER A 28 -25.04 2.22 -20.64
N GLU A 29 -25.36 0.93 -20.65
CA GLU A 29 -24.41 -0.19 -20.50
C GLU A 29 -23.21 -0.11 -21.47
N ASP A 30 -23.25 0.82 -22.40
CA ASP A 30 -22.27 1.04 -23.47
C ASP A 30 -21.27 2.17 -23.22
N GLN A 31 -21.38 2.91 -22.11
CA GLN A 31 -20.46 4.01 -21.75
C GLN A 31 -19.46 3.59 -20.67
N TRP A 32 -18.25 4.14 -20.74
CA TRP A 32 -17.26 4.01 -19.71
C TRP A 32 -17.57 4.96 -18.57
N GLU A 33 -17.55 4.43 -17.35
CA GLU A 33 -17.60 5.17 -16.10
C GLU A 33 -16.21 5.08 -15.44
N PHE A 34 -15.73 6.18 -14.91
CA PHE A 34 -14.42 6.24 -14.30
C PHE A 34 -14.51 6.62 -12.83
N ALA A 35 -13.60 6.06 -12.04
CA ALA A 35 -13.41 6.43 -10.65
C ALA A 35 -11.93 6.56 -10.35
N ILE A 36 -11.56 7.55 -9.56
CA ILE A 36 -10.21 7.72 -9.04
C ILE A 36 -10.24 8.09 -7.56
N ALA A 37 -9.43 7.40 -6.75
CA ALA A 37 -9.00 7.89 -5.45
C ALA A 37 -7.54 8.37 -5.62
N PRO A 38 -7.33 9.69 -5.87
CA PRO A 38 -6.02 10.22 -6.27
C PRO A 38 -5.01 10.23 -5.13
N MET A 39 -5.50 10.13 -3.90
CA MET A 39 -4.72 9.97 -2.70
C MET A 39 -5.60 9.37 -1.60
N TYR A 40 -5.12 8.31 -0.98
CA TYR A 40 -5.72 7.75 0.22
C TYR A 40 -4.65 7.45 1.26
N LEU A 41 -5.03 7.43 2.53
CA LEU A 41 -4.17 7.07 3.64
C LEU A 41 -4.50 5.65 4.09
N TRP A 42 -3.49 4.80 4.18
CA TRP A 42 -3.53 3.53 4.87
C TRP A 42 -2.59 3.61 6.07
N ALA A 43 -3.17 3.76 7.25
CA ALA A 43 -2.44 3.84 8.52
C ALA A 43 -2.12 2.42 9.01
N LYS A 44 -1.11 1.78 8.40
CA LYS A 44 -0.79 0.37 8.62
C LYS A 44 0.20 0.16 9.76
N ASN A 45 -0.05 -0.82 10.62
CA ASN A 45 0.97 -1.47 11.45
C ASN A 45 1.60 -2.62 10.64
N ILE A 46 2.82 -3.01 10.97
CA ILE A 46 3.56 -4.10 10.32
C ILE A 46 4.10 -5.01 11.41
N GLU A 47 3.65 -6.27 11.44
CA GLU A 47 4.07 -7.28 12.39
C GLU A 47 4.57 -8.53 11.65
N GLY A 48 5.74 -9.07 12.05
CA GLY A 48 6.30 -10.26 11.42
C GLY A 48 7.81 -10.32 11.49
N SER A 49 8.45 -10.71 10.38
CA SER A 49 9.91 -10.75 10.28
C SER A 49 10.41 -10.40 8.86
N SER A 50 11.65 -9.96 8.78
CA SER A 50 12.38 -9.81 7.53
C SER A 50 13.79 -10.39 7.67
N ALA A 51 14.29 -11.03 6.61
CA ALA A 51 15.63 -11.58 6.60
C ALA A 51 16.48 -11.04 5.46
N ILE A 52 17.75 -10.72 5.76
CA ILE A 52 18.75 -10.30 4.78
C ILE A 52 19.99 -11.14 4.96
N GLY A 53 20.45 -11.80 3.88
CA GLY A 53 21.63 -12.64 3.91
C GLY A 53 21.54 -13.78 4.92
N GLY A 54 20.33 -14.32 5.15
CA GLY A 54 20.04 -15.39 6.10
C GLY A 54 20.01 -14.93 7.56
N LYS A 55 20.01 -13.63 7.82
CA LYS A 55 19.84 -13.07 9.18
C LYS A 55 18.46 -12.48 9.28
N GLU A 56 17.64 -13.10 10.11
CA GLU A 56 16.27 -12.67 10.40
C GLU A 56 16.23 -11.61 11.50
N ALA A 57 15.34 -10.65 11.35
CA ALA A 57 15.02 -9.63 12.34
C ALA A 57 13.49 -9.54 12.47
N PRO A 58 12.96 -9.44 13.70
CA PRO A 58 11.53 -9.22 13.91
C PRO A 58 11.13 -7.83 13.42
N LEU A 59 9.90 -7.72 12.90
CA LEU A 59 9.22 -6.49 12.56
C LEU A 59 8.03 -6.32 13.51
N ASP A 60 7.99 -5.19 14.20
CA ASP A 60 6.90 -4.77 15.10
C ASP A 60 6.83 -3.25 15.00
N LEU A 61 6.16 -2.76 13.97
CA LEU A 61 6.12 -1.33 13.64
C LEU A 61 4.71 -0.79 13.81
N ASP A 62 4.54 0.09 14.81
CA ASP A 62 3.30 0.84 15.00
C ASP A 62 3.20 2.00 14.02
N PHE A 63 2.01 2.22 13.45
CA PHE A 63 1.81 3.30 12.48
C PHE A 63 2.19 4.67 13.02
N LYS A 64 1.80 4.98 14.24
CA LYS A 64 1.98 6.32 14.81
C LYS A 64 3.42 6.54 15.25
N ASP A 65 3.97 5.60 16.05
CA ASP A 65 5.22 5.81 16.76
C ASP A 65 6.44 5.42 15.90
N ASP A 66 6.30 4.46 14.96
CA ASP A 66 7.41 3.98 14.14
C ASP A 66 7.30 4.40 12.68
N ILE A 67 6.09 4.34 12.09
CA ILE A 67 5.93 4.62 10.66
C ILE A 67 5.73 6.12 10.40
N LEU A 68 4.75 6.76 11.06
CA LEU A 68 4.41 8.16 10.79
C LEU A 68 5.55 9.11 11.18
N ASP A 69 6.23 8.86 12.31
CA ASP A 69 7.32 9.69 12.79
C ASP A 69 8.58 9.57 11.91
N ASN A 70 8.73 8.47 11.17
CA ASN A 70 9.85 8.19 10.27
C ASN A 70 9.47 8.23 8.78
N LEU A 71 8.24 8.65 8.46
CA LEU A 71 7.76 8.73 7.07
C LEU A 71 8.41 9.92 6.35
N ASP A 72 9.26 9.64 5.37
CA ASP A 72 9.84 10.66 4.49
C ASP A 72 8.86 11.03 3.39
N SER A 73 8.31 10.05 2.69
CA SER A 73 7.36 10.26 1.60
C SER A 73 6.40 9.08 1.43
N ALA A 74 5.18 9.38 1.00
CA ALA A 74 4.18 8.37 0.65
C ALA A 74 3.26 8.86 -0.47
N LEU A 75 2.83 7.91 -1.30
CA LEU A 75 1.81 8.11 -2.33
C LEU A 75 0.98 6.84 -2.47
N ALA A 76 -0.33 6.98 -2.44
CA ALA A 76 -1.24 5.88 -2.74
C ALA A 76 -2.38 6.40 -3.59
N PHE A 77 -2.68 5.71 -4.71
CA PHE A 77 -3.85 6.03 -5.52
C PHE A 77 -4.49 4.76 -6.06
N HIS A 78 -5.78 4.86 -6.37
CA HIS A 78 -6.57 3.81 -6.99
C HIS A 78 -7.39 4.38 -8.14
N PHE A 79 -7.46 3.66 -9.25
CA PHE A 79 -8.22 4.04 -10.44
C PHE A 79 -9.07 2.87 -10.91
N GLU A 80 -10.31 3.15 -11.33
CA GLU A 80 -11.21 2.19 -11.97
C GLU A 80 -11.81 2.77 -13.25
N ALA A 81 -12.00 1.89 -14.24
CA ALA A 81 -12.76 2.15 -15.46
C ALA A 81 -13.76 1.01 -15.65
N LYS A 82 -15.07 1.31 -15.58
CA LYS A 82 -16.16 0.33 -15.67
C LYS A 82 -16.94 0.51 -16.97
N LYS A 83 -17.25 -0.61 -17.64
CA LYS A 83 -18.18 -0.65 -18.77
C LYS A 83 -19.00 -1.94 -18.69
N GLY A 84 -20.29 -1.82 -18.50
CA GLY A 84 -21.18 -2.96 -18.31
C GLY A 84 -20.72 -3.84 -17.13
N ASN A 85 -20.45 -5.11 -17.39
CA ASN A 85 -20.00 -6.05 -16.37
C ASN A 85 -18.49 -6.08 -16.13
N LEU A 86 -17.71 -5.32 -16.93
CA LEU A 86 -16.25 -5.29 -16.82
C LEU A 86 -15.78 -4.02 -16.11
N THR A 87 -14.95 -4.18 -15.09
CA THR A 87 -14.20 -3.09 -14.45
C THR A 87 -12.71 -3.38 -14.60
N LEU A 88 -11.96 -2.47 -15.20
CA LEU A 88 -10.50 -2.47 -15.17
C LEU A 88 -10.04 -1.58 -14.02
N TYR A 89 -8.96 -1.96 -13.33
CA TYR A 89 -8.44 -1.15 -12.24
C TYR A 89 -6.92 -1.15 -12.17
N GLY A 90 -6.39 -0.11 -11.54
CA GLY A 90 -4.99 0.02 -11.17
C GLY A 90 -4.85 0.61 -9.78
N GLU A 91 -3.91 0.08 -9.02
CA GLU A 91 -3.57 0.56 -7.68
C GLU A 91 -2.06 0.75 -7.57
N TYR A 92 -1.64 1.78 -6.85
CA TYR A 92 -0.24 2.06 -6.57
C TYR A 92 -0.09 2.54 -5.13
N ASN A 93 0.84 1.94 -4.41
CA ASN A 93 1.25 2.33 -3.06
C ASN A 93 2.77 2.48 -3.05
N TYR A 94 3.24 3.57 -2.49
CA TYR A 94 4.64 3.90 -2.33
C TYR A 94 4.85 4.51 -0.96
N ALA A 95 5.85 4.05 -0.21
CA ALA A 95 6.27 4.64 1.04
C ALA A 95 7.77 4.55 1.21
N VAL A 96 8.38 5.60 1.78
CA VAL A 96 9.77 5.62 2.23
C VAL A 96 9.79 5.94 3.71
N LEU A 97 10.44 5.08 4.48
CA LEU A 97 10.70 5.26 5.90
C LEU A 97 12.20 5.49 6.10
N ASP A 98 12.56 6.44 6.97
CA ASP A 98 13.95 6.80 7.28
C ASP A 98 14.18 6.82 8.81
N PRO A 99 13.97 5.67 9.52
CA PRO A 99 14.22 5.58 10.94
C PRO A 99 15.71 5.56 11.28
N THR A 100 16.03 6.18 12.42
CA THR A 100 17.36 6.11 13.03
C THR A 100 17.27 5.33 14.33
N ALA A 101 18.10 4.29 14.48
CA ALA A 101 18.19 3.50 15.70
C ALA A 101 19.58 3.68 16.34
N ASP A 102 19.59 4.02 17.64
CA ASP A 102 20.81 4.12 18.46
C ASP A 102 20.87 2.95 19.43
N VAL A 103 21.90 2.13 19.33
CA VAL A 103 22.10 0.94 20.18
C VAL A 103 23.40 1.09 20.96
N MET A 104 23.33 0.93 22.29
CA MET A 104 24.50 0.91 23.15
C MET A 104 25.09 -0.50 23.27
N ALA A 105 26.31 -0.69 22.80
CA ALA A 105 27.09 -1.92 22.99
C ALA A 105 28.19 -1.67 24.04
N GLY A 106 27.83 -1.73 25.30
CA GLY A 106 28.70 -1.31 26.40
C GLY A 106 28.96 0.20 26.38
N PRO A 107 30.22 0.68 26.32
CA PRO A 107 30.53 2.11 26.21
C PRO A 107 30.49 2.65 24.77
N ILE A 108 30.11 1.82 23.80
CA ILE A 108 30.14 2.14 22.37
C ILE A 108 28.70 2.38 21.89
N GLU A 109 28.48 3.54 21.32
CA GLU A 109 27.24 3.87 20.63
C GLU A 109 27.33 3.42 19.17
N ILE A 110 26.35 2.64 18.74
CA ILE A 110 26.16 2.20 17.36
C ILE A 110 24.91 2.87 16.85
N GLN A 111 25.06 3.68 15.82
CA GLN A 111 23.94 4.33 15.13
C GLN A 111 23.67 3.61 13.82
N ALA A 112 22.44 3.22 13.59
CA ALA A 112 21.95 2.67 12.34
C ALA A 112 20.91 3.64 11.73
N ASN A 113 21.23 4.19 10.56
CA ASN A 113 20.27 4.93 9.75
C ASN A 113 19.71 3.94 8.72
N VAL A 114 18.41 3.73 8.76
CA VAL A 114 17.71 2.77 7.91
C VAL A 114 16.85 3.56 6.92
N GLU A 115 16.98 3.29 5.65
CA GLU A 115 16.08 3.76 4.60
C GLU A 115 15.36 2.55 4.04
N PHE A 116 14.04 2.49 4.21
CA PHE A 116 13.20 1.42 3.71
C PHE A 116 12.21 1.97 2.70
N THR A 117 12.29 1.49 1.47
CA THR A 117 11.34 1.80 0.39
C THR A 117 10.45 0.60 0.15
N ASP A 118 9.14 0.82 0.20
CA ASP A 118 8.10 -0.18 -0.07
C ASP A 118 7.20 0.31 -1.20
N VAL A 119 7.20 -0.44 -2.31
CA VAL A 119 6.38 -0.15 -3.49
C VAL A 119 5.51 -1.34 -3.82
N MET A 120 4.22 -1.11 -3.93
CA MET A 120 3.28 -2.10 -4.48
C MET A 120 2.48 -1.46 -5.60
N TRP A 121 2.37 -2.14 -6.74
CA TRP A 121 1.37 -1.79 -7.72
C TRP A 121 0.62 -3.04 -8.19
N GLU A 122 -0.62 -2.82 -8.54
CA GLU A 122 -1.52 -3.88 -8.98
C GLU A 122 -2.34 -3.38 -10.17
N ALA A 123 -2.53 -4.23 -11.17
CA ALA A 123 -3.41 -3.96 -12.29
C ALA A 123 -4.24 -5.21 -12.59
N GLY A 124 -5.53 -5.01 -12.80
CA GLY A 124 -6.42 -6.14 -12.98
C GLY A 124 -7.79 -5.79 -13.55
N ALA A 125 -8.63 -6.80 -13.56
CA ALA A 125 -10.01 -6.72 -14.01
C ALA A 125 -10.95 -7.38 -13.00
N LEU A 126 -12.16 -6.82 -12.92
CA LEU A 126 -13.27 -7.42 -12.19
C LEU A 126 -14.40 -7.69 -13.18
N TRP A 127 -15.05 -8.84 -12.98
CA TRP A 127 -16.20 -9.23 -13.76
C TRP A 127 -17.43 -9.39 -12.86
N THR A 128 -18.45 -8.55 -13.10
CA THR A 128 -19.72 -8.65 -12.38
C THR A 128 -20.46 -9.89 -12.86
N PHE A 129 -20.67 -10.86 -11.96
CA PHE A 129 -21.39 -12.09 -12.27
C PHE A 129 -22.76 -12.19 -11.59
N ALA A 130 -23.02 -11.34 -10.59
CA ALA A 130 -24.33 -11.21 -9.95
C ALA A 130 -24.57 -9.76 -9.55
N ASP A 131 -25.74 -9.24 -9.93
CA ASP A 131 -26.21 -7.89 -9.60
C ASP A 131 -27.72 -7.96 -9.31
N SER A 132 -28.13 -7.46 -8.16
CA SER A 132 -29.53 -7.36 -7.72
C SER A 132 -30.00 -5.92 -7.56
N GLY A 133 -29.23 -4.94 -8.00
CA GLY A 133 -29.46 -3.52 -7.81
C GLY A 133 -28.89 -3.01 -6.48
N ASP A 134 -29.23 -3.63 -5.36
CA ASP A 134 -28.69 -3.26 -4.05
C ASP A 134 -27.36 -3.94 -3.75
N SER A 135 -27.07 -5.06 -4.39
CA SER A 135 -25.82 -5.80 -4.16
C SER A 135 -25.19 -6.32 -5.43
N GLN A 136 -23.87 -6.22 -5.51
CA GLN A 136 -23.07 -6.63 -6.66
C GLN A 136 -21.92 -7.54 -6.22
N TRP A 137 -21.75 -8.66 -6.94
CA TRP A 137 -20.63 -9.57 -6.79
C TRP A 137 -19.76 -9.56 -8.02
N GLU A 138 -18.46 -9.47 -7.82
CA GLU A 138 -17.48 -9.42 -8.89
C GLU A 138 -16.35 -10.43 -8.64
N LEU A 139 -15.99 -11.16 -9.68
CA LEU A 139 -14.79 -11.99 -9.71
C LEU A 139 -13.60 -11.13 -10.09
N LEU A 140 -12.49 -11.25 -9.35
CA LEU A 140 -11.28 -10.47 -9.53
C LEU A 140 -10.14 -11.33 -10.08
N GLY A 141 -9.41 -10.80 -11.05
CA GLY A 141 -8.14 -11.32 -11.53
C GLY A 141 -7.15 -10.18 -11.78
N ALA A 142 -5.92 -10.31 -11.27
CA ALA A 142 -4.92 -9.25 -11.39
C ALA A 142 -3.49 -9.77 -11.42
N VAL A 143 -2.56 -8.84 -11.68
CA VAL A 143 -1.12 -8.99 -11.47
C VAL A 143 -0.71 -7.97 -10.42
N ARG A 144 0.03 -8.41 -9.41
CA ARG A 144 0.62 -7.57 -8.35
C ARG A 144 2.14 -7.62 -8.44
N HIS A 145 2.77 -6.49 -8.27
CA HIS A 145 4.21 -6.36 -8.18
C HIS A 145 4.58 -5.68 -6.88
N MET A 146 5.52 -6.26 -6.18
CA MET A 146 6.14 -5.72 -4.97
C MET A 146 7.59 -5.40 -5.26
N ASP A 147 8.07 -4.29 -4.70
CA ASP A 147 9.47 -3.85 -4.78
C ASP A 147 9.86 -3.27 -3.42
N GLN A 148 10.72 -3.97 -2.71
CA GLN A 148 11.22 -3.54 -1.41
C GLN A 148 12.73 -3.35 -1.49
N ASP A 149 13.21 -2.19 -1.02
CA ASP A 149 14.64 -1.87 -0.92
C ASP A 149 14.94 -1.40 0.50
N LEU A 150 15.98 -1.98 1.09
CA LEU A 150 16.46 -1.64 2.42
C LEU A 150 17.92 -1.24 2.36
N ASP A 151 18.25 -0.06 2.86
CA ASP A 151 19.60 0.48 2.94
C ASP A 151 19.94 0.89 4.38
N VAL A 152 20.77 0.10 5.05
CA VAL A 152 21.19 0.34 6.43
C VAL A 152 22.62 0.86 6.47
N LYS A 153 22.80 2.10 6.89
CA LYS A 153 24.12 2.73 7.12
C LYS A 153 24.44 2.65 8.61
N ILE A 154 25.55 1.97 8.93
CA ILE A 154 25.97 1.73 10.29
C ILE A 154 27.20 2.58 10.61
N SER A 155 27.14 3.36 11.69
CA SER A 155 28.26 4.12 12.24
C SER A 155 28.48 3.77 13.72
N SER A 156 29.71 3.83 14.19
CA SER A 156 30.06 3.61 15.60
C SER A 156 31.01 4.68 16.11
N THR A 157 30.83 5.09 17.37
CA THR A 157 31.68 6.11 18.00
C THR A 157 32.88 5.54 18.75
N GLY A 158 33.04 4.18 18.80
CA GLY A 158 34.05 3.51 19.60
C GLY A 158 35.22 2.93 18.81
N PRO A 159 36.46 2.96 19.36
CA PRO A 159 37.62 2.32 18.74
C PRO A 159 37.51 0.80 18.83
N GLY A 160 37.81 0.11 17.73
CA GLY A 160 38.03 -1.35 17.69
C GLY A 160 36.85 -2.21 17.22
N ILE A 161 35.69 -1.62 16.88
CA ILE A 161 34.60 -2.36 16.23
C ILE A 161 34.66 -2.07 14.72
N VAL A 162 34.87 -3.12 13.92
CA VAL A 162 34.77 -3.06 12.46
C VAL A 162 33.39 -3.64 12.09
N LEU A 163 32.40 -2.77 11.95
CA LEU A 163 31.09 -3.12 11.41
C LEU A 163 31.08 -2.91 9.89
N PRO A 164 30.30 -3.68 9.11
CA PRO A 164 30.07 -3.33 7.73
C PRO A 164 29.43 -1.94 7.68
N PRO A 165 30.02 -0.98 6.94
CA PRO A 165 29.54 0.42 6.97
C PRO A 165 28.16 0.59 6.32
N ARG A 166 27.72 -0.43 5.58
CA ARG A 166 26.46 -0.43 4.85
C ARG A 166 25.98 -1.86 4.63
N VAL A 167 24.70 -2.10 4.90
CA VAL A 167 24.00 -3.35 4.56
C VAL A 167 22.87 -2.98 3.62
N LYS A 168 22.75 -3.69 2.49
CA LYS A 168 21.66 -3.54 1.54
C LYS A 168 20.88 -4.84 1.49
N GLY A 169 19.55 -4.72 1.43
CA GLY A 169 18.62 -5.82 1.25
C GLY A 169 17.43 -5.39 0.41
N GLY A 170 16.55 -6.32 0.15
CA GLY A 170 15.36 -6.09 -0.65
C GLY A 170 15.30 -7.02 -1.85
N ASP A 171 14.14 -7.09 -2.44
CA ASP A 171 13.89 -7.83 -3.68
C ASP A 171 12.64 -7.31 -4.39
N LYS A 172 12.38 -7.86 -5.58
CA LYS A 172 11.21 -7.55 -6.41
C LYS A 172 10.55 -8.84 -6.85
N TRP A 173 9.24 -8.90 -6.66
CA TRP A 173 8.50 -10.10 -7.04
C TRP A 173 7.13 -9.80 -7.64
N TRP A 174 6.60 -10.80 -8.31
CA TRP A 174 5.31 -10.75 -8.99
C TRP A 174 4.39 -11.81 -8.46
N GLN A 175 3.10 -11.50 -8.41
CA GLN A 175 2.03 -12.42 -8.06
C GLN A 175 0.91 -12.34 -9.08
N GLY A 176 0.36 -13.49 -9.46
CA GLY A 176 -0.98 -13.59 -10.01
C GLY A 176 -1.98 -13.54 -8.87
N VAL A 177 -3.02 -12.73 -8.99
CA VAL A 177 -4.02 -12.49 -7.94
C VAL A 177 -5.37 -12.96 -8.39
N ALA A 178 -6.12 -13.63 -7.52
CA ALA A 178 -7.52 -14.00 -7.73
C ALA A 178 -8.34 -13.74 -6.48
N GLY A 179 -9.56 -13.25 -6.65
CA GLY A 179 -10.40 -12.90 -5.51
C GLY A 179 -11.83 -12.54 -5.87
N LEU A 180 -12.51 -11.96 -4.90
CA LEU A 180 -13.90 -11.52 -5.01
C LEU A 180 -14.03 -10.10 -4.46
N ARG A 181 -14.92 -9.32 -5.06
CA ARG A 181 -15.39 -8.06 -4.52
C ARG A 181 -16.91 -8.12 -4.36
N TYR A 182 -17.38 -7.64 -3.22
CA TYR A 182 -18.79 -7.47 -2.91
C TYR A 182 -19.07 -6.01 -2.60
N THR A 183 -20.09 -5.46 -3.23
CA THR A 183 -20.59 -4.11 -2.96
C THR A 183 -22.06 -4.23 -2.55
N PHE A 184 -22.43 -3.55 -1.47
CA PHE A 184 -23.80 -3.48 -0.98
C PHE A 184 -24.22 -2.03 -0.76
N HIS A 185 -25.26 -1.58 -1.49
CA HIS A 185 -25.85 -0.26 -1.36
C HIS A 185 -26.85 -0.25 -0.22
N VAL A 186 -26.48 0.36 0.92
CA VAL A 186 -27.37 0.50 2.09
C VAL A 186 -28.45 1.54 1.83
N THR A 187 -28.07 2.61 1.11
CA THR A 187 -28.94 3.69 0.63
C THR A 187 -28.34 4.27 -0.65
N ASP A 188 -29.01 5.23 -1.30
CA ASP A 188 -28.48 5.96 -2.47
C ASP A 188 -27.13 6.65 -2.21
N ARG A 189 -26.76 6.85 -0.94
CA ARG A 189 -25.53 7.56 -0.56
C ARG A 189 -24.53 6.71 0.19
N TRP A 190 -24.93 5.61 0.80
CA TRP A 190 -24.09 4.76 1.62
C TRP A 190 -23.93 3.40 0.99
N SER A 191 -22.72 2.96 0.81
CA SER A 191 -22.43 1.60 0.37
C SER A 191 -21.29 0.99 1.17
N TRP A 192 -21.38 -0.32 1.40
CA TRP A 192 -20.29 -1.15 1.85
C TRP A 192 -19.60 -1.74 0.64
N ARG A 193 -18.27 -1.70 0.64
CA ARG A 193 -17.47 -2.43 -0.33
C ARG A 193 -16.46 -3.30 0.40
N MET A 194 -16.40 -4.57 0.02
CA MET A 194 -15.50 -5.56 0.60
C MET A 194 -14.78 -6.27 -0.52
N ARG A 195 -13.50 -6.52 -0.34
CA ARG A 195 -12.69 -7.31 -1.26
C ARG A 195 -11.85 -8.29 -0.47
N GLY A 196 -11.75 -9.54 -0.96
CA GLY A 196 -10.80 -10.54 -0.48
C GLY A 196 -10.12 -11.18 -1.66
N ASP A 197 -8.80 -11.32 -1.60
CA ASP A 197 -8.03 -11.95 -2.66
C ASP A 197 -6.80 -12.68 -2.11
N VAL A 198 -6.30 -13.61 -2.89
CA VAL A 198 -5.05 -14.33 -2.66
C VAL A 198 -4.12 -14.06 -3.83
N GLY A 199 -2.86 -13.81 -3.53
CA GLY A 199 -1.78 -13.68 -4.50
C GLY A 199 -0.86 -14.90 -4.44
N TYR A 200 -0.37 -15.33 -5.59
CA TYR A 200 0.59 -16.41 -5.72
C TYR A 200 1.62 -16.07 -6.82
N GLY A 201 2.90 -16.23 -6.49
CA GLY A 201 4.01 -16.15 -7.44
C GLY A 201 4.69 -17.48 -7.67
N ASP A 202 6.00 -17.49 -7.77
CA ASP A 202 6.81 -18.70 -7.71
C ASP A 202 6.93 -19.19 -6.26
N SER A 203 7.63 -20.33 -6.02
CA SER A 203 7.71 -20.96 -4.71
C SER A 203 8.03 -19.96 -3.60
N ASP A 204 7.35 -20.11 -2.46
CA ASP A 204 7.50 -19.26 -1.27
C ASP A 204 7.18 -17.76 -1.53
N ASN A 205 6.11 -17.52 -2.32
CA ASN A 205 5.64 -16.19 -2.66
C ASN A 205 4.11 -16.17 -2.68
N THR A 206 3.51 -15.90 -1.53
CA THR A 206 2.06 -15.86 -1.34
C THR A 206 1.62 -14.58 -0.65
N SER A 207 0.36 -14.22 -0.83
CA SER A 207 -0.26 -13.13 -0.07
C SER A 207 -1.75 -13.35 0.13
N LEU A 208 -2.27 -12.82 1.24
CA LEU A 208 -3.69 -12.72 1.54
C LEU A 208 -4.05 -11.24 1.72
N HIS A 209 -5.05 -10.79 1.00
CA HIS A 209 -5.53 -9.41 1.10
C HIS A 209 -7.02 -9.38 1.43
N ALA A 210 -7.39 -8.58 2.39
CA ALA A 210 -8.78 -8.27 2.71
C ALA A 210 -8.93 -6.78 2.99
N ILE A 211 -9.96 -6.16 2.41
CA ILE A 211 -10.32 -4.78 2.69
C ILE A 211 -11.84 -4.66 2.78
N ALA A 212 -12.30 -3.88 3.75
CA ALA A 212 -13.71 -3.51 3.88
C ALA A 212 -13.80 -2.03 4.21
N PHE A 213 -14.61 -1.29 3.49
CA PHE A 213 -14.83 0.12 3.77
C PHE A 213 -16.29 0.55 3.51
N LEU A 214 -16.69 1.55 4.27
CA LEU A 214 -17.92 2.27 4.09
C LEU A 214 -17.65 3.49 3.23
N ASP A 215 -18.40 3.63 2.16
CA ASP A 215 -18.35 4.75 1.23
C ASP A 215 -19.57 5.65 1.42
N TYR A 216 -19.35 6.95 1.53
CA TYR A 216 -20.39 7.96 1.59
C TYR A 216 -20.33 8.90 0.40
N ARG A 217 -21.30 8.79 -0.50
CA ARG A 217 -21.43 9.68 -1.67
C ARG A 217 -22.03 11.03 -1.25
N TYR A 218 -21.18 12.05 -1.18
CA TYR A 218 -21.62 13.40 -0.83
C TYR A 218 -22.08 14.20 -2.06
N ARG A 219 -21.66 13.78 -3.27
CA ARG A 219 -22.07 14.31 -4.58
C ARG A 219 -22.04 13.19 -5.62
N ASP A 220 -22.69 13.41 -6.75
CA ASP A 220 -22.67 12.44 -7.85
C ASP A 220 -21.26 12.16 -8.38
N TRP A 221 -20.37 13.16 -8.29
CA TRP A 221 -18.98 13.09 -8.74
C TRP A 221 -17.98 12.79 -7.61
N GLY A 222 -18.41 12.56 -6.36
CA GLY A 222 -17.45 12.36 -5.28
C GLY A 222 -18.01 11.66 -4.05
N SER A 223 -17.16 10.86 -3.43
CA SER A 223 -17.41 10.19 -2.17
C SER A 223 -16.22 10.29 -1.22
N PHE A 224 -16.49 10.04 0.06
CA PHE A 224 -15.54 9.79 1.11
C PHE A 224 -15.66 8.33 1.54
N PHE A 225 -14.53 7.64 1.72
CA PHE A 225 -14.53 6.30 2.25
C PHE A 225 -13.65 6.16 3.50
N ALA A 226 -14.07 5.27 4.38
CA ALA A 226 -13.32 4.88 5.57
C ALA A 226 -13.51 3.38 5.84
N GLY A 227 -12.44 2.69 6.21
CA GLY A 227 -12.47 1.26 6.40
C GLY A 227 -11.22 0.68 7.04
N TYR A 228 -11.03 -0.60 6.83
CA TYR A 228 -9.89 -1.34 7.34
C TYR A 228 -9.32 -2.26 6.27
N ARG A 229 -8.00 -2.31 6.17
CA ARG A 229 -7.25 -3.15 5.26
C ARG A 229 -6.32 -4.07 6.04
N TYR A 230 -6.29 -5.33 5.64
CA TYR A 230 -5.37 -6.37 6.06
C TYR A 230 -4.64 -6.90 4.83
N PHE A 231 -3.33 -7.03 4.93
CA PHE A 231 -2.48 -7.55 3.87
C PHE A 231 -1.35 -8.37 4.48
N ASP A 232 -1.40 -9.66 4.28
CA ASP A 232 -0.38 -10.62 4.68
C ASP A 232 0.49 -10.96 3.47
N THR A 233 1.79 -11.05 3.67
CA THR A 233 2.77 -11.39 2.63
C THR A 233 3.81 -12.32 3.18
N ASP A 234 3.98 -13.46 2.52
CA ASP A 234 5.05 -14.41 2.75
C ASP A 234 5.87 -14.53 1.47
N TYR A 235 7.11 -14.07 1.52
CA TYR A 235 8.06 -14.05 0.42
C TYR A 235 9.45 -14.48 0.86
N ASP A 236 10.03 -15.47 0.17
CA ASP A 236 11.45 -15.84 0.31
C ASP A 236 12.03 -16.10 -1.08
N ASN A 237 13.13 -15.40 -1.42
CA ASN A 237 13.82 -15.61 -2.70
C ASN A 237 14.68 -16.88 -2.74
N GLY A 238 14.69 -17.71 -1.69
CA GLY A 238 15.39 -18.96 -1.59
C GLY A 238 16.90 -18.90 -1.59
N ARG A 239 17.51 -17.69 -1.50
CA ARG A 239 18.97 -17.51 -1.56
C ARG A 239 19.56 -17.47 -0.15
N GLN A 240 20.54 -18.30 0.10
CA GLN A 240 21.26 -18.37 1.39
C GLN A 240 22.50 -17.44 1.43
N SER A 241 22.73 -16.64 0.41
CA SER A 241 23.87 -15.74 0.28
C SER A 241 23.56 -14.33 0.80
N ALA A 242 24.55 -13.42 0.68
CA ALA A 242 24.36 -12.00 1.00
C ALA A 242 23.19 -11.32 0.24
N ASN A 243 22.71 -11.95 -0.86
CA ASN A 243 21.56 -11.50 -1.63
C ASN A 243 20.25 -12.26 -1.25
N GLY A 244 20.27 -13.04 -0.17
CA GLY A 244 19.06 -13.66 0.39
C GLY A 244 18.15 -12.57 0.96
N TYR A 245 16.86 -12.63 0.64
CA TYR A 245 15.83 -11.76 1.16
C TYR A 245 14.56 -12.55 1.43
N ALA A 246 14.01 -12.38 2.63
CA ALA A 246 12.69 -12.87 2.97
C ALA A 246 11.91 -11.79 3.71
N PHE A 247 10.60 -11.81 3.51
CA PHE A 247 9.65 -10.90 4.14
C PHE A 247 8.36 -11.67 4.44
N ASP A 248 8.11 -11.91 5.73
CA ASP A 248 6.92 -12.60 6.24
C ASP A 248 6.26 -11.66 7.25
N ALA A 249 5.24 -10.94 6.81
CA ALA A 249 4.62 -9.94 7.66
C ALA A 249 3.16 -9.63 7.30
N ASP A 250 2.39 -9.41 8.37
CA ASP A 250 1.07 -8.81 8.37
C ASP A 250 1.15 -7.28 8.34
N GLN A 251 0.42 -6.67 7.43
CA GLN A 251 0.24 -5.23 7.35
C GLN A 251 -1.25 -4.91 7.51
N GLN A 252 -1.63 -4.21 8.57
CA GLN A 252 -3.03 -3.99 8.87
C GLN A 252 -3.31 -2.62 9.46
N GLY A 253 -4.47 -2.05 9.13
CA GLY A 253 -4.85 -0.77 9.71
C GLY A 253 -5.99 -0.07 9.00
N PRO A 254 -6.45 1.06 9.56
CA PRO A 254 -7.49 1.87 8.98
C PRO A 254 -7.05 2.50 7.65
N VAL A 255 -8.02 2.61 6.74
CA VAL A 255 -7.87 3.28 5.45
C VAL A 255 -8.94 4.35 5.30
N ILE A 256 -8.54 5.53 4.83
CA ILE A 256 -9.45 6.64 4.54
C ILE A 256 -9.06 7.33 3.23
N GLY A 257 -10.03 7.86 2.51
CA GLY A 257 -9.76 8.58 1.28
C GLY A 257 -10.98 9.24 0.65
N LEU A 258 -10.72 9.85 -0.49
CA LEU A 258 -11.74 10.49 -1.33
C LEU A 258 -11.72 9.82 -2.71
N SER A 259 -12.90 9.58 -3.27
CA SER A 259 -13.05 9.11 -4.64
C SER A 259 -13.79 10.15 -5.48
N PHE A 260 -13.44 10.23 -6.75
CA PHE A 260 -14.06 11.09 -7.76
C PHE A 260 -14.52 10.23 -8.93
N TYR A 261 -15.70 10.59 -9.48
CA TYR A 261 -16.40 9.84 -10.53
C TYR A 261 -16.74 10.73 -11.72
N TRP A 262 -16.67 10.20 -12.94
CA TRP A 262 -17.09 10.90 -14.18
C TRP A 262 -17.43 9.94 -15.30
#